data_8333d5b37c590e7281ebb8a29d19878e
#
_entry.id   8333d5b37c590e7281ebb8a29d19878e
#
_cell.length_a   1.000
_cell.length_b   1.000
_cell.length_c   1.000
_cell.angle_alpha   90.00
_cell.angle_beta   90.00
_cell.angle_gamma   90.00
#
_symmetry.space_group_name_H-M   'P 1'
#
loop_
_entity.id
_entity.type
_entity.pdbx_description
1 polymer ?
#
loop_
_entity_poly.entity_id
_entity_poly.type
_entity_poly.pdbx_seq_one_letter_code
_entity_poly.pdbx_strand_id
1 'polypeptide(L)'
;MKFPRRLPHFRSLKFAPFAIISLFLFTNLTGFLFSRALAPEAIASPKPVFEIPGDIPTSGDKELDLIIYKAGLNHGIDPRFLHAVIWQESKYKLQAKSHAGAQGLMQLMPATAKRFGCDDPYDAAENIEAGTKYLSWLLKRFEGNVSLALAGYNAGEGSVDKYDGIPPYNETRNYVKIISHRYGKNYHPVPGPIAAN
;
A
#
# COMPACT_ATOMS: atom_id res chain seq x y z
N MET A 1 15.99 34.24 65.16
CA MET A 1 15.26 34.55 66.43
C MET A 1 13.77 34.27 66.20
N LYS A 2 13.23 33.31 66.96
CA LYS A 2 11.83 33.09 67.36
C LYS A 2 10.71 32.87 66.32
N PHE A 3 10.28 31.61 66.22
CA PHE A 3 8.93 31.06 66.08
C PHE A 3 7.92 31.61 67.12
N PRO A 4 6.62 31.26 67.12
CA PRO A 4 5.62 30.80 66.22
C PRO A 4 4.25 31.48 66.40
N ARG A 5 3.23 31.21 65.61
CA ARG A 5 1.84 31.26 66.08
C ARG A 5 0.92 30.24 65.35
N ARG A 6 0.18 29.59 66.21
CA ARG A 6 -0.67 28.43 66.07
C ARG A 6 -1.97 28.74 65.30
N LEU A 7 -2.46 27.71 64.60
CA LEU A 7 -3.82 27.59 64.02
C LEU A 7 -4.89 27.46 65.13
N PRO A 8 -6.12 27.83 64.87
CA PRO A 8 -7.26 27.30 65.60
C PRO A 8 -7.98 26.23 64.78
N HIS A 9 -8.30 25.14 65.45
CA HIS A 9 -9.19 24.06 65.08
C HIS A 9 -10.58 24.57 64.76
N PHE A 10 -11.14 24.09 63.62
CA PHE A 10 -12.58 24.09 63.41
C PHE A 10 -13.13 22.66 63.50
N ARG A 11 -14.10 22.53 64.38
CA ARG A 11 -14.79 21.28 64.75
C ARG A 11 -15.72 20.82 63.62
N SER A 12 -15.72 19.50 63.42
CA SER A 12 -16.61 18.70 62.63
C SER A 12 -18.11 19.06 62.81
N LEU A 13 -18.80 19.17 61.70
CA LEU A 13 -20.25 19.00 61.67
C LEU A 13 -20.57 17.84 60.70
N LYS A 14 -20.98 16.72 61.31
CA LYS A 14 -21.49 15.56 60.61
C LYS A 14 -22.94 15.86 60.20
N PHE A 15 -23.21 15.95 58.92
CA PHE A 15 -24.56 15.78 58.38
C PHE A 15 -24.51 14.82 57.23
N ALA A 16 -25.31 13.76 57.36
CA ALA A 16 -25.47 12.71 56.37
C ALA A 16 -26.28 13.18 55.15
N PRO A 17 -25.90 12.78 53.95
CA PRO A 17 -26.79 12.82 52.80
C PRO A 17 -26.97 11.40 52.24
N PHE A 18 -27.74 10.55 52.95
CA PHE A 18 -28.09 9.23 52.44
C PHE A 18 -29.40 9.19 51.65
N ALA A 19 -30.09 10.31 51.43
CA ALA A 19 -31.41 10.33 50.84
C ALA A 19 -31.47 10.78 49.37
N ILE A 20 -30.37 11.28 48.79
CA ILE A 20 -30.38 11.87 47.41
C ILE A 20 -29.80 10.90 46.38
N ILE A 21 -29.03 9.89 46.78
CA ILE A 21 -28.35 8.97 45.82
C ILE A 21 -29.31 7.93 45.25
N SER A 22 -30.40 7.62 45.94
CA SER A 22 -31.36 6.58 45.48
C SER A 22 -32.28 7.01 44.33
N LEU A 23 -32.52 8.31 44.14
CA LEU A 23 -33.40 8.81 43.07
C LEU A 23 -32.70 9.00 41.73
N PHE A 24 -31.36 9.22 41.77
CA PHE A 24 -30.59 9.38 40.53
C PHE A 24 -30.22 8.06 39.84
N LEU A 25 -30.20 6.94 40.57
CA LEU A 25 -29.88 5.63 40.01
C LEU A 25 -31.06 5.02 39.24
N PHE A 26 -32.30 5.36 39.58
CA PHE A 26 -33.48 4.80 38.89
C PHE A 26 -33.79 5.49 37.56
N THR A 27 -33.49 6.77 37.43
CA THR A 27 -33.72 7.53 36.18
C THR A 27 -32.69 7.25 35.11
N ASN A 28 -31.45 6.90 35.50
CA ASN A 28 -30.40 6.56 34.54
C ASN A 28 -30.46 5.12 34.01
N LEU A 29 -31.02 4.19 34.78
CA LEU A 29 -31.13 2.78 34.37
C LEU A 29 -32.24 2.58 33.33
N THR A 30 -33.36 3.28 33.44
CA THR A 30 -34.45 3.24 32.44
C THR A 30 -34.07 3.98 31.15
N GLY A 31 -33.37 5.10 31.24
CA GLY A 31 -32.83 5.84 30.09
C GLY A 31 -31.78 5.04 29.29
N PHE A 32 -30.93 4.26 29.99
CA PHE A 32 -29.88 3.46 29.36
C PHE A 32 -30.46 2.23 28.61
N LEU A 33 -31.50 1.61 29.13
CA LEU A 33 -32.16 0.47 28.47
C LEU A 33 -33.03 0.92 27.27
N PHE A 34 -33.63 2.11 27.31
CA PHE A 34 -34.44 2.63 26.21
C PHE A 34 -33.57 3.21 25.09
N SER A 35 -32.41 3.80 25.41
CA SER A 35 -31.48 4.37 24.43
C SER A 35 -30.81 3.30 23.56
N ARG A 36 -30.69 2.05 24.08
CA ARG A 36 -30.07 0.93 23.32
C ARG A 36 -31.03 0.29 22.33
N ALA A 37 -32.35 0.45 22.53
CA ALA A 37 -33.38 -0.15 21.66
C ALA A 37 -33.73 0.71 20.43
N LEU A 38 -33.27 1.98 20.39
CA LEU A 38 -33.58 2.95 19.31
C LEU A 38 -32.35 3.55 18.63
N ALA A 39 -31.15 2.98 18.87
CA ALA A 39 -30.02 3.32 18.04
C ALA A 39 -30.30 2.77 16.63
N PRO A 40 -30.50 3.61 15.61
CA PRO A 40 -30.60 3.11 14.25
C PRO A 40 -29.30 2.33 13.99
N GLU A 41 -29.43 1.06 13.55
CA GLU A 41 -28.28 0.35 12.99
C GLU A 41 -27.60 1.31 12.03
N ALA A 42 -26.36 1.68 12.35
CA ALA A 42 -25.58 2.51 11.45
C ALA A 42 -25.52 1.74 10.14
N ILE A 43 -26.31 2.18 9.15
CA ILE A 43 -26.24 1.67 7.79
C ILE A 43 -24.78 1.87 7.41
N ALA A 44 -24.01 0.76 7.45
CA ALA A 44 -22.61 0.79 7.04
C ALA A 44 -22.59 1.42 5.65
N SER A 45 -21.94 2.56 5.54
CA SER A 45 -21.77 3.21 4.23
C SER A 45 -21.26 2.14 3.27
N PRO A 46 -21.85 1.98 2.08
CA PRO A 46 -21.41 0.97 1.13
C PRO A 46 -19.91 1.16 0.95
N LYS A 47 -19.14 0.08 1.15
CA LYS A 47 -17.70 0.10 0.88
C LYS A 47 -17.54 0.65 -0.55
N PRO A 48 -16.63 1.60 -0.78
CA PRO A 48 -16.43 2.15 -2.10
C PRO A 48 -16.21 0.98 -3.08
N VAL A 49 -17.11 0.83 -4.04
CA VAL A 49 -16.96 -0.14 -5.12
C VAL A 49 -15.85 0.41 -6.00
N PHE A 50 -14.68 -0.20 -5.92
CA PHE A 50 -13.56 0.13 -6.80
C PHE A 50 -13.87 -0.44 -8.18
N GLU A 51 -14.28 0.42 -9.10
CA GLU A 51 -14.42 0.05 -10.50
C GLU A 51 -13.12 0.33 -11.24
N ILE A 52 -12.54 -0.72 -11.83
CA ILE A 52 -11.37 -0.58 -12.69
C ILE A 52 -11.84 -0.02 -14.03
N PRO A 53 -11.26 1.09 -14.54
CA PRO A 53 -11.60 1.61 -15.85
C PRO A 53 -11.48 0.58 -16.96
N GLY A 54 -12.42 0.56 -17.90
CA GLY A 54 -12.51 -0.46 -18.95
C GLY A 54 -11.35 -0.44 -19.97
N ASP A 55 -10.51 0.60 -19.97
CA ASP A 55 -9.30 0.72 -20.78
C ASP A 55 -8.05 0.09 -20.12
N ILE A 56 -8.17 -0.40 -18.87
CA ILE A 56 -7.11 -1.14 -18.21
C ILE A 56 -7.14 -2.60 -18.69
N PRO A 57 -6.00 -3.18 -19.07
CA PRO A 57 -5.92 -4.60 -19.42
C PRO A 57 -6.35 -5.50 -18.25
N THR A 58 -6.80 -6.71 -18.56
CA THR A 58 -7.17 -7.71 -17.55
C THR A 58 -6.22 -8.90 -17.58
N SER A 59 -5.97 -9.48 -16.42
CA SER A 59 -5.31 -10.77 -16.24
C SER A 59 -6.28 -11.94 -16.48
N GLY A 60 -7.60 -11.67 -16.45
CA GLY A 60 -8.66 -12.67 -16.41
C GLY A 60 -9.12 -13.01 -14.99
N ASP A 61 -8.43 -12.52 -13.97
CA ASP A 61 -8.77 -12.65 -12.55
C ASP A 61 -9.05 -11.28 -11.93
N LYS A 62 -10.30 -11.06 -11.52
CA LYS A 62 -10.76 -9.76 -11.00
C LYS A 62 -10.04 -9.34 -9.71
N GLU A 63 -9.68 -10.30 -8.86
CA GLU A 63 -8.98 -10.00 -7.60
C GLU A 63 -7.54 -9.57 -7.90
N LEU A 64 -6.87 -10.28 -8.79
CA LEU A 64 -5.53 -9.92 -9.24
C LEU A 64 -5.52 -8.56 -9.94
N ASP A 65 -6.49 -8.30 -10.81
CA ASP A 65 -6.61 -7.00 -11.50
C ASP A 65 -6.81 -5.85 -10.50
N LEU A 66 -7.57 -6.07 -9.42
CA LEU A 66 -7.77 -5.09 -8.37
C LEU A 66 -6.47 -4.83 -7.57
N ILE A 67 -5.68 -5.87 -7.29
CA ILE A 67 -4.37 -5.74 -6.63
C ILE A 67 -3.43 -4.90 -7.51
N ILE A 68 -3.33 -5.23 -8.80
CA ILE A 68 -2.49 -4.49 -9.77
C ILE A 68 -2.92 -3.03 -9.85
N TYR A 69 -4.22 -2.77 -9.98
CA TYR A 69 -4.77 -1.42 -10.08
C TYR A 69 -4.45 -0.57 -8.84
N LYS A 70 -4.69 -1.13 -7.64
CA LYS A 70 -4.39 -0.44 -6.37
C LYS A 70 -2.90 -0.17 -6.20
N ALA A 71 -2.04 -1.15 -6.49
CA ALA A 71 -0.59 -0.95 -6.43
C ALA A 71 -0.13 0.18 -7.38
N GLY A 72 -0.68 0.23 -8.58
CA GLY A 72 -0.42 1.31 -9.53
C GLY A 72 -0.78 2.69 -8.94
N LEU A 73 -1.99 2.83 -8.42
CA LEU A 73 -2.45 4.08 -7.81
C LEU A 73 -1.58 4.49 -6.61
N ASN A 74 -1.29 3.54 -5.71
CA ASN A 74 -0.52 3.80 -4.48
C ASN A 74 0.91 4.30 -4.78
N HIS A 75 1.50 3.83 -5.87
CA HIS A 75 2.89 4.17 -6.22
C HIS A 75 3.01 5.14 -7.40
N GLY A 76 1.90 5.68 -7.88
CA GLY A 76 1.88 6.59 -9.03
C GLY A 76 2.34 5.94 -10.32
N ILE A 77 2.10 4.62 -10.50
CA ILE A 77 2.40 3.87 -11.72
C ILE A 77 1.11 3.65 -12.51
N ASP A 78 1.16 3.91 -13.81
CA ASP A 78 0.04 3.59 -14.70
C ASP A 78 -0.26 2.08 -14.63
N PRO A 79 -1.47 1.64 -14.23
CA PRO A 79 -1.80 0.22 -14.14
C PRO A 79 -1.58 -0.54 -15.46
N ARG A 80 -1.73 0.13 -16.62
CA ARG A 80 -1.44 -0.46 -17.94
C ARG A 80 0.03 -0.83 -18.07
N PHE A 81 0.92 -0.02 -17.48
CA PHE A 81 2.35 -0.31 -17.46
C PHE A 81 2.65 -1.52 -16.57
N LEU A 82 2.03 -1.61 -15.39
CA LEU A 82 2.15 -2.79 -14.54
C LEU A 82 1.66 -4.07 -15.22
N HIS A 83 0.50 -4.03 -15.87
CA HIS A 83 0.00 -5.17 -16.64
C HIS A 83 1.00 -5.60 -17.73
N ALA A 84 1.62 -4.66 -18.44
CA ALA A 84 2.61 -4.96 -19.47
C ALA A 84 3.85 -5.64 -18.88
N VAL A 85 4.36 -5.17 -17.72
CA VAL A 85 5.49 -5.77 -17.01
C VAL A 85 5.13 -7.16 -16.49
N ILE A 86 4.04 -7.31 -15.73
CA ILE A 86 3.63 -8.59 -15.13
C ILE A 86 3.38 -9.64 -16.22
N TRP A 87 2.76 -9.23 -17.32
CA TRP A 87 2.56 -10.16 -18.45
C TRP A 87 3.90 -10.63 -19.02
N GLN A 88 4.89 -9.76 -19.17
CA GLN A 88 6.21 -10.12 -19.68
C GLN A 88 6.96 -11.02 -18.71
N GLU A 89 6.85 -10.78 -17.42
CA GLU A 89 7.56 -11.54 -16.38
C GLU A 89 7.01 -12.94 -16.18
N SER A 90 5.71 -13.08 -16.01
CA SER A 90 5.10 -14.35 -15.57
C SER A 90 3.94 -14.83 -16.42
N LYS A 91 3.38 -14.02 -17.32
CA LYS A 91 2.08 -14.27 -17.95
C LYS A 91 0.97 -14.45 -16.91
N TYR A 92 1.02 -13.68 -15.84
CA TYR A 92 0.16 -13.76 -14.65
C TYR A 92 0.23 -15.10 -13.90
N LYS A 93 1.32 -15.86 -14.02
CA LYS A 93 1.51 -17.11 -13.28
C LYS A 93 2.05 -16.81 -11.88
N LEU A 94 1.20 -16.99 -10.87
CA LEU A 94 1.53 -16.71 -9.45
C LEU A 94 2.78 -17.46 -8.99
N GLN A 95 2.91 -18.74 -9.35
CA GLN A 95 4.01 -19.62 -8.95
C GLN A 95 5.17 -19.63 -9.95
N ALA A 96 5.33 -18.57 -10.75
CA ALA A 96 6.43 -18.49 -11.70
C ALA A 96 7.77 -18.45 -10.99
N LYS A 97 8.73 -19.27 -11.47
CA LYS A 97 10.13 -19.26 -11.01
C LYS A 97 11.06 -19.41 -12.20
N SER A 98 12.01 -18.49 -12.32
CA SER A 98 13.03 -18.57 -13.38
C SER A 98 14.19 -19.48 -12.99
N HIS A 99 14.99 -19.90 -13.96
CA HIS A 99 16.25 -20.66 -13.70
C HIS A 99 17.26 -19.83 -12.88
N ALA A 100 17.23 -18.50 -13.00
CA ALA A 100 18.08 -17.59 -12.23
C ALA A 100 17.58 -17.37 -10.80
N GLY A 101 16.39 -17.88 -10.44
CA GLY A 101 15.82 -17.76 -9.11
C GLY A 101 14.89 -16.58 -8.91
N ALA A 102 14.49 -15.87 -9.95
CA ALA A 102 13.43 -14.85 -9.87
C ALA A 102 12.06 -15.50 -9.61
N GLN A 103 11.19 -14.85 -8.81
CA GLN A 103 10.01 -15.46 -8.24
C GLN A 103 8.75 -14.59 -8.37
N GLY A 104 7.61 -15.26 -8.55
CA GLY A 104 6.26 -14.67 -8.50
C GLY A 104 5.87 -13.89 -9.74
N LEU A 105 4.79 -13.12 -9.63
CA LEU A 105 4.13 -12.40 -10.73
C LEU A 105 5.04 -11.39 -11.43
N MET A 106 5.87 -10.68 -10.67
CA MET A 106 6.80 -9.66 -11.17
C MET A 106 8.26 -10.15 -11.19
N GLN A 107 8.49 -11.47 -11.04
CA GLN A 107 9.80 -12.12 -11.14
C GLN A 107 10.90 -11.42 -10.34
N LEU A 108 10.65 -11.21 -9.05
CA LEU A 108 11.62 -10.56 -8.17
C LEU A 108 12.77 -11.53 -7.82
N MET A 109 13.99 -11.06 -7.97
CA MET A 109 15.15 -11.75 -7.38
C MET A 109 15.07 -11.65 -5.85
N PRO A 110 15.50 -12.69 -5.08
CA PRO A 110 15.37 -12.69 -3.62
C PRO A 110 15.93 -11.44 -2.92
N ALA A 111 17.06 -10.92 -3.41
CA ALA A 111 17.64 -9.69 -2.87
C ALA A 111 16.75 -8.45 -3.13
N THR A 112 16.12 -8.39 -4.31
CA THR A 112 15.19 -7.30 -4.68
C THR A 112 13.89 -7.43 -3.87
N ALA A 113 13.33 -8.63 -3.74
CA ALA A 113 12.15 -8.89 -2.92
C ALA A 113 12.38 -8.40 -1.49
N LYS A 114 13.48 -8.80 -0.85
CA LYS A 114 13.85 -8.35 0.49
C LYS A 114 14.03 -6.83 0.58
N ARG A 115 14.71 -6.21 -0.40
CA ARG A 115 14.96 -4.76 -0.44
C ARG A 115 13.67 -3.94 -0.47
N PHE A 116 12.63 -4.44 -1.13
CA PHE A 116 11.36 -3.75 -1.31
C PHE A 116 10.22 -4.29 -0.42
N GLY A 117 10.53 -5.19 0.54
CA GLY A 117 9.62 -5.62 1.59
C GLY A 117 8.61 -6.68 1.15
N CYS A 118 9.06 -7.69 0.38
CA CYS A 118 8.30 -8.89 0.04
C CYS A 118 8.88 -10.07 0.82
N ASP A 119 8.11 -10.62 1.74
CA ASP A 119 8.50 -11.76 2.56
C ASP A 119 8.09 -13.08 1.88
N ASP A 120 6.90 -13.14 1.27
CA ASP A 120 6.46 -14.24 0.42
C ASP A 120 6.35 -13.80 -1.06
N PRO A 121 7.34 -14.13 -1.91
CA PRO A 121 7.30 -13.75 -3.32
C PRO A 121 6.22 -14.48 -4.14
N TYR A 122 5.50 -15.44 -3.56
CA TYR A 122 4.37 -16.12 -4.19
C TYR A 122 3.02 -15.62 -3.68
N ASP A 123 2.98 -14.73 -2.69
CA ASP A 123 1.82 -13.92 -2.38
C ASP A 123 1.64 -12.82 -3.45
N ALA A 124 0.45 -12.76 -4.05
CA ALA A 124 0.18 -11.83 -5.15
C ALA A 124 0.31 -10.37 -4.73
N ALA A 125 -0.21 -10.02 -3.55
CA ALA A 125 -0.22 -8.64 -3.08
C ALA A 125 1.20 -8.19 -2.69
N GLU A 126 1.96 -9.01 -1.98
CA GLU A 126 3.33 -8.69 -1.58
C GLU A 126 4.26 -8.57 -2.79
N ASN A 127 4.16 -9.51 -3.74
CA ASN A 127 5.00 -9.52 -4.93
C ASN A 127 4.74 -8.29 -5.83
N ILE A 128 3.47 -7.99 -6.09
CA ILE A 128 3.08 -6.82 -6.89
C ILE A 128 3.43 -5.52 -6.18
N GLU A 129 3.20 -5.42 -4.87
CA GLU A 129 3.56 -4.24 -4.08
C GLU A 129 5.07 -3.95 -4.16
N ALA A 130 5.90 -4.95 -3.91
CA ALA A 130 7.36 -4.82 -3.94
C ALA A 130 7.89 -4.53 -5.35
N GLY A 131 7.38 -5.24 -6.36
CA GLY A 131 7.76 -5.03 -7.76
C GLY A 131 7.37 -3.64 -8.26
N THR A 132 6.20 -3.15 -7.84
CA THR A 132 5.73 -1.80 -8.17
C THR A 132 6.60 -0.73 -7.49
N LYS A 133 6.97 -0.93 -6.22
CA LYS A 133 7.94 -0.05 -5.52
C LYS A 133 9.27 0.01 -6.24
N TYR A 134 9.80 -1.14 -6.66
CA TYR A 134 11.06 -1.20 -7.42
C TYR A 134 10.94 -0.44 -8.74
N LEU A 135 9.87 -0.67 -9.50
CA LEU A 135 9.64 0.04 -10.77
C LEU A 135 9.48 1.55 -10.56
N SER A 136 8.75 1.96 -9.52
CA SER A 136 8.60 3.38 -9.13
C SER A 136 9.95 4.01 -8.78
N TRP A 137 10.79 3.29 -8.03
CA TRP A 137 12.14 3.75 -7.70
C TRP A 137 13.01 3.91 -8.95
N LEU A 138 12.94 2.96 -9.90
CA LEU A 138 13.67 3.05 -11.17
C LEU A 138 13.20 4.22 -12.04
N LEU A 139 11.88 4.46 -12.13
CA LEU A 139 11.35 5.62 -12.85
C LEU A 139 11.83 6.94 -12.24
N LYS A 140 11.86 7.03 -10.90
CA LYS A 140 12.42 8.21 -10.23
C LYS A 140 13.92 8.38 -10.54
N ARG A 141 14.68 7.29 -10.49
CA ARG A 141 16.11 7.28 -10.78
C ARG A 141 16.42 7.73 -12.21
N PHE A 142 15.61 7.32 -13.16
CA PHE A 142 15.80 7.59 -14.59
C PHE A 142 14.84 8.67 -15.14
N GLU A 143 14.38 9.57 -14.27
CA GLU A 143 13.61 10.77 -14.63
C GLU A 143 12.38 10.49 -15.52
N GLY A 144 11.69 9.39 -15.28
CA GLY A 144 10.51 8.96 -16.01
C GLY A 144 10.79 8.28 -17.35
N ASN A 145 12.05 8.03 -17.70
CA ASN A 145 12.42 7.32 -18.92
C ASN A 145 12.05 5.83 -18.79
N VAL A 146 10.99 5.43 -19.50
CA VAL A 146 10.44 4.06 -19.47
C VAL A 146 11.48 3.04 -19.92
N SER A 147 12.24 3.33 -20.96
CA SER A 147 13.21 2.39 -21.52
C SER A 147 14.34 2.10 -20.55
N LEU A 148 14.86 3.14 -19.87
CA LEU A 148 15.92 2.98 -18.86
C LEU A 148 15.39 2.30 -17.59
N ALA A 149 14.17 2.62 -17.15
CA ALA A 149 13.55 1.96 -16.02
C ALA A 149 13.36 0.46 -16.28
N LEU A 150 12.88 0.07 -17.47
CA LEU A 150 12.74 -1.32 -17.87
C LEU A 150 14.09 -2.04 -17.99
N ALA A 151 15.10 -1.37 -18.54
CA ALA A 151 16.45 -1.91 -18.60
C ALA A 151 17.04 -2.14 -17.20
N GLY A 152 16.82 -1.21 -16.27
CA GLY A 152 17.19 -1.34 -14.87
C GLY A 152 16.43 -2.45 -14.16
N TYR A 153 15.15 -2.63 -14.46
CA TYR A 153 14.34 -3.70 -13.89
C TYR A 153 14.87 -5.09 -14.28
N ASN A 154 15.18 -5.29 -15.58
CA ASN A 154 15.64 -6.58 -16.10
C ASN A 154 17.12 -6.85 -15.83
N ALA A 155 18.01 -5.87 -16.05
CA ALA A 155 19.46 -6.06 -15.96
C ALA A 155 20.10 -5.53 -14.67
N GLY A 156 19.32 -4.88 -13.81
CA GLY A 156 19.80 -4.14 -12.66
C GLY A 156 20.24 -2.72 -13.03
N GLU A 157 19.96 -1.78 -12.13
CA GLU A 157 20.32 -0.35 -12.30
C GLU A 157 21.80 -0.12 -12.52
N GLY A 158 22.67 -0.92 -11.88
CA GLY A 158 24.11 -0.83 -12.06
C GLY A 158 24.59 -1.15 -13.48
N SER A 159 23.85 -1.98 -14.22
CA SER A 159 24.15 -2.23 -15.64
C SER A 159 23.80 -1.01 -16.49
N VAL A 160 22.69 -0.34 -16.19
CA VAL A 160 22.30 0.90 -16.89
C VAL A 160 23.32 2.01 -16.65
N ASP A 161 23.77 2.15 -15.39
CA ASP A 161 24.82 3.13 -15.04
C ASP A 161 26.15 2.83 -15.77
N LYS A 162 26.56 1.55 -15.79
CA LYS A 162 27.81 1.12 -16.42
C LYS A 162 27.86 1.44 -17.91
N TYR A 163 26.72 1.29 -18.61
CA TYR A 163 26.65 1.47 -20.06
C TYR A 163 26.08 2.83 -20.47
N ASP A 164 25.81 3.69 -19.50
CA ASP A 164 25.18 5.01 -19.72
C ASP A 164 23.94 4.88 -20.63
N GLY A 165 23.10 3.88 -20.36
CA GLY A 165 21.95 3.58 -21.18
C GLY A 165 21.51 2.11 -21.13
N ILE A 166 20.75 1.68 -22.14
CA ILE A 166 20.32 0.27 -22.24
C ILE A 166 21.53 -0.62 -22.49
N PRO A 167 21.84 -1.59 -21.60
CA PRO A 167 22.97 -2.48 -21.74
C PRO A 167 22.89 -3.27 -23.08
N PRO A 168 24.04 -3.63 -23.67
CA PRO A 168 24.09 -4.36 -24.95
C PRO A 168 23.72 -5.85 -24.80
N TYR A 169 22.85 -6.18 -23.85
CA TYR A 169 22.35 -7.52 -23.64
C TYR A 169 21.11 -7.78 -24.49
N ASN A 170 21.12 -8.82 -25.30
CA ASN A 170 20.01 -9.14 -26.21
C ASN A 170 18.69 -9.35 -25.46
N GLU A 171 18.74 -10.01 -24.29
CA GLU A 171 17.58 -10.21 -23.42
C GLU A 171 16.98 -8.88 -22.99
N THR A 172 17.79 -7.97 -22.43
CA THR A 172 17.34 -6.66 -21.94
C THR A 172 16.79 -5.79 -23.06
N ARG A 173 17.45 -5.76 -24.21
CA ARG A 173 16.96 -5.01 -25.38
C ARG A 173 15.59 -5.51 -25.85
N ASN A 174 15.41 -6.84 -25.92
CA ASN A 174 14.14 -7.44 -26.26
C ASN A 174 13.06 -7.18 -25.22
N TYR A 175 13.41 -7.26 -23.92
CA TYR A 175 12.53 -6.96 -22.80
C TYR A 175 11.97 -5.53 -22.91
N VAL A 176 12.86 -4.56 -23.05
CA VAL A 176 12.50 -3.14 -23.21
C VAL A 176 11.59 -2.97 -24.44
N LYS A 177 11.95 -3.53 -25.60
CA LYS A 177 11.17 -3.41 -26.84
C LYS A 177 9.75 -3.97 -26.69
N ILE A 178 9.61 -5.16 -26.11
CA ILE A 178 8.31 -5.82 -25.95
C ILE A 178 7.39 -5.02 -25.03
N ILE A 179 7.89 -4.58 -23.87
CA ILE A 179 7.06 -3.86 -22.90
C ILE A 179 6.75 -2.46 -23.37
N SER A 180 7.71 -1.73 -23.95
CA SER A 180 7.47 -0.39 -24.52
C SER A 180 6.41 -0.43 -25.62
N HIS A 181 6.46 -1.44 -26.49
CA HIS A 181 5.43 -1.63 -27.52
C HIS A 181 4.06 -1.92 -26.91
N ARG A 182 3.98 -2.76 -25.87
CA ARG A 182 2.73 -3.13 -25.20
C ARG A 182 2.13 -1.96 -24.41
N TYR A 183 2.96 -1.19 -23.73
CA TYR A 183 2.54 -0.02 -22.97
C TYR A 183 2.24 1.19 -23.87
N GLY A 184 2.95 1.34 -24.98
CA GLY A 184 2.74 2.39 -25.97
C GLY A 184 3.22 3.78 -25.57
N LYS A 185 3.99 3.92 -24.49
CA LYS A 185 4.55 5.19 -24.00
C LYS A 185 6.05 5.05 -23.70
N ASN A 186 6.83 6.08 -24.07
CA ASN A 186 8.27 6.13 -23.80
C ASN A 186 8.62 6.93 -22.54
N TYR A 187 7.65 7.66 -22.01
CA TYR A 187 7.78 8.46 -20.80
C TYR A 187 6.65 8.17 -19.85
N HIS A 188 6.99 8.07 -18.57
CA HIS A 188 6.04 7.95 -17.46
C HIS A 188 6.31 9.11 -16.49
N PRO A 189 5.28 9.86 -16.05
CA PRO A 189 5.47 10.88 -15.03
C PRO A 189 6.18 10.29 -13.81
N VAL A 190 7.15 11.02 -13.27
CA VAL A 190 7.85 10.59 -12.05
C VAL A 190 6.83 10.48 -10.92
N PRO A 191 6.71 9.33 -10.27
CA PRO A 191 5.75 9.16 -9.19
C PRO A 191 5.99 10.20 -8.09
N GLY A 192 4.93 10.91 -7.73
CA GLY A 192 4.97 11.85 -6.61
C GLY A 192 5.28 11.16 -5.28
N PRO A 193 5.55 11.91 -4.19
CA PRO A 193 5.60 11.34 -2.86
C PRO A 193 4.25 10.68 -2.57
N ILE A 194 4.29 9.47 -2.01
CA ILE A 194 3.07 8.78 -1.54
C ILE A 194 2.44 9.70 -0.51
N ALA A 195 1.22 10.17 -0.75
CA ALA A 195 0.47 10.87 0.28
C ALA A 195 0.30 9.88 1.43
N ALA A 196 0.87 10.19 2.60
CA ALA A 196 0.61 9.43 3.81
C ALA A 196 -0.87 9.64 4.17
N ASN A 197 -1.68 8.60 3.97
CA ASN A 197 -3.05 8.53 4.46
C ASN A 197 -3.06 8.08 5.91
#